data_52d808a00d89a2ad4959febab53bcaa3
#
_entry.id   52d808a00d89a2ad4959febab53bcaa3
#
_cell.length_a   1.000
_cell.length_b   1.000
_cell.length_c   1.000
_cell.angle_alpha   90.00
_cell.angle_beta   90.00
_cell.angle_gamma   90.00
#
_symmetry.space_group_name_H-M   'P 1'
#
loop_
_entity.id
_entity.type
_entity.pdbx_description
1 polymer ?
#
loop_
_entity_poly.entity_id
_entity_poly.type
_entity_poly.pdbx_seq_one_letter_code
_entity_poly.pdbx_strand_id
1 'polypeptide(L)'
;MKLAKWIKRFDSESSEPWPGDCASIEALTAFNKHTNNYIKQIPPYPGHKFKRGIVYCAGGQKYFTNAWVSVNILRKLGCKLPIQFWTLENEITPTMRELLKPLNVEVIDGTKIDYKPRLLYGWELKALALCYNSFKEVIFLDADNVPIRNP
;
A
#
# COMPACT_ATOMS: atom_id res chain seq x y z
N MET A 1 -28.97 -12.82 -4.55
CA MET A 1 -29.22 -11.43 -4.97
C MET A 1 -28.24 -10.42 -4.33
N LYS A 2 -27.86 -10.58 -3.07
CA LYS A 2 -27.02 -9.62 -2.34
C LYS A 2 -25.51 -9.69 -2.68
N LEU A 3 -24.95 -10.85 -2.95
CA LEU A 3 -23.53 -10.99 -3.32
C LEU A 3 -23.23 -10.64 -4.77
N ALA A 4 -24.15 -10.91 -5.69
CA ALA A 4 -24.01 -10.43 -7.06
C ALA A 4 -23.96 -8.89 -7.12
N LYS A 5 -24.71 -8.19 -6.23
CA LYS A 5 -24.58 -6.75 -6.00
C LYS A 5 -23.24 -6.38 -5.34
N TRP A 6 -22.73 -7.24 -4.46
CA TRP A 6 -21.50 -7.01 -3.72
C TRP A 6 -20.27 -7.20 -4.61
N ILE A 7 -20.25 -8.24 -5.45
CA ILE A 7 -19.21 -8.46 -6.47
C ILE A 7 -19.23 -7.31 -7.48
N LYS A 8 -20.41 -6.92 -7.97
CA LYS A 8 -20.55 -5.73 -8.85
C LYS A 8 -20.08 -4.44 -8.17
N ARG A 9 -20.08 -4.37 -6.85
CA ARG A 9 -19.61 -3.24 -6.07
C ARG A 9 -18.09 -3.19 -5.94
N PHE A 10 -17.42 -4.33 -5.93
CA PHE A 10 -15.97 -4.38 -6.09
C PHE A 10 -15.52 -3.94 -7.48
N ASP A 11 -16.37 -4.13 -8.48
CA ASP A 11 -16.11 -3.78 -9.88
C ASP A 11 -16.67 -2.39 -10.26
N SER A 12 -17.47 -1.74 -9.41
CA SER A 12 -18.12 -0.45 -9.69
C SER A 12 -17.81 0.60 -8.62
N GLU A 13 -17.71 1.84 -9.02
CA GLU A 13 -17.45 3.05 -8.21
C GLU A 13 -18.59 3.43 -7.23
N SER A 14 -19.42 2.49 -6.77
CA SER A 14 -20.56 2.82 -5.93
C SER A 14 -20.15 3.14 -4.49
N SER A 15 -20.56 4.33 -4.01
CA SER A 15 -20.31 4.87 -2.67
C SER A 15 -21.22 4.34 -1.56
N GLU A 16 -22.01 3.28 -1.80
CA GLU A 16 -22.94 2.78 -0.78
C GLU A 16 -22.24 1.93 0.30
N PRO A 17 -22.68 2.01 1.56
CA PRO A 17 -22.06 1.28 2.68
C PRO A 17 -22.17 -0.24 2.51
N TRP A 18 -21.28 -0.99 3.14
CA TRP A 18 -21.29 -2.45 3.20
C TRP A 18 -22.62 -2.95 3.69
N PRO A 19 -23.26 -3.92 3.03
CA PRO A 19 -24.43 -4.56 3.57
C PRO A 19 -24.05 -5.32 4.86
N GLY A 20 -24.64 -4.95 5.99
CA GLY A 20 -24.39 -5.57 7.29
C GLY A 20 -24.97 -6.99 7.45
N ASP A 21 -25.45 -7.59 6.38
CA ASP A 21 -26.11 -8.91 6.41
C ASP A 21 -25.11 -10.02 6.10
N CYS A 22 -25.22 -11.12 6.82
CA CYS A 22 -24.52 -12.36 6.50
C CYS A 22 -24.81 -12.78 5.05
N ALA A 23 -23.76 -13.07 4.31
CA ALA A 23 -23.89 -13.58 2.95
C ALA A 23 -24.53 -14.97 2.96
N SER A 24 -25.45 -15.24 2.01
CA SER A 24 -25.99 -16.58 1.81
C SER A 24 -24.88 -17.57 1.39
N ILE A 25 -25.13 -18.88 1.56
CA ILE A 25 -24.18 -19.93 1.13
C ILE A 25 -23.87 -19.81 -0.37
N GLU A 26 -24.87 -19.50 -1.19
CA GLU A 26 -24.70 -19.28 -2.63
C GLU A 26 -23.78 -18.08 -2.89
N ALA A 27 -23.94 -17.05 -2.10
CA ALA A 27 -23.15 -15.86 -2.15
C ALA A 27 -21.67 -16.11 -1.80
N LEU A 28 -21.41 -16.87 -0.74
CA LEU A 28 -20.05 -17.29 -0.35
C LEU A 28 -19.42 -18.21 -1.41
N THR A 29 -20.23 -19.12 -2.00
CA THR A 29 -19.76 -20.01 -3.06
C THR A 29 -19.36 -19.22 -4.32
N ALA A 30 -20.17 -18.25 -4.72
CA ALA A 30 -19.88 -17.38 -5.84
C ALA A 30 -18.62 -16.52 -5.57
N PHE A 31 -18.46 -15.99 -4.37
CA PHE A 31 -17.29 -15.26 -3.95
C PHE A 31 -16.02 -16.13 -4.00
N ASN A 32 -16.06 -17.34 -3.45
CA ASN A 32 -14.94 -18.27 -3.48
C ASN A 32 -14.53 -18.64 -4.92
N LYS A 33 -15.51 -18.87 -5.79
CA LYS A 33 -15.25 -19.14 -7.21
C LYS A 33 -14.58 -17.95 -7.90
N HIS A 34 -15.07 -16.72 -7.63
CA HIS A 34 -14.48 -15.50 -8.16
C HIS A 34 -13.05 -15.31 -7.63
N THR A 35 -12.86 -15.43 -6.32
CA THR A 35 -11.53 -15.33 -5.69
C THR A 35 -10.54 -16.34 -6.25
N ASN A 36 -10.94 -17.61 -6.40
CA ASN A 36 -10.08 -18.63 -6.96
C ASN A 36 -9.71 -18.36 -8.42
N ASN A 37 -10.64 -17.83 -9.21
CA ASN A 37 -10.35 -17.42 -10.59
C ASN A 37 -9.40 -16.23 -10.64
N TYR A 38 -9.59 -15.25 -9.75
CA TYR A 38 -8.71 -14.11 -9.63
C TYR A 38 -7.28 -14.52 -9.22
N ILE A 39 -7.15 -15.40 -8.23
CA ILE A 39 -5.84 -15.92 -7.78
C ILE A 39 -5.08 -16.57 -8.94
N LYS A 40 -5.76 -17.31 -9.81
CA LYS A 40 -5.16 -17.94 -10.99
C LYS A 40 -4.67 -16.96 -12.05
N GLN A 41 -5.20 -15.74 -12.04
CA GLN A 41 -4.86 -14.67 -12.98
C GLN A 41 -3.82 -13.69 -12.41
N ILE A 42 -3.46 -13.81 -11.13
CA ILE A 42 -2.42 -12.97 -10.54
C ILE A 42 -1.10 -13.24 -11.28
N PRO A 43 -0.48 -12.21 -11.84
CA PRO A 43 0.81 -12.37 -12.50
C PRO A 43 1.86 -12.85 -11.49
N PRO A 44 2.88 -13.58 -11.95
CA PRO A 44 3.97 -14.00 -11.08
C PRO A 44 4.61 -12.78 -10.43
N TYR A 45 5.02 -12.93 -9.19
CA TYR A 45 5.68 -11.87 -8.45
C TYR A 45 6.89 -11.34 -9.25
N PRO A 46 7.02 -10.02 -9.49
CA PRO A 46 8.03 -9.46 -10.39
C PRO A 46 9.48 -9.59 -9.87
N GLY A 47 9.67 -10.21 -8.71
CA GLY A 47 10.97 -10.36 -8.06
C GLY A 47 11.28 -9.24 -7.08
N HIS A 48 12.44 -9.36 -6.43
CA HIS A 48 12.88 -8.43 -5.41
C HIS A 48 14.19 -7.74 -5.83
N LYS A 49 14.22 -6.42 -5.80
CA LYS A 49 15.44 -5.63 -6.06
C LYS A 49 16.41 -5.65 -4.87
N PHE A 50 15.86 -5.67 -3.65
CA PHE A 50 16.64 -5.64 -2.41
C PHE A 50 16.21 -6.77 -1.47
N LYS A 51 17.16 -7.17 -0.59
CA LYS A 51 16.87 -8.24 0.39
C LYS A 51 15.92 -7.75 1.50
N ARG A 52 16.19 -6.60 2.11
CA ARG A 52 15.43 -6.01 3.21
C ARG A 52 15.16 -4.55 2.98
N GLY A 53 14.03 -4.05 3.48
CA GLY A 53 13.71 -2.64 3.43
C GLY A 53 12.54 -2.23 4.30
N ILE A 54 12.29 -0.93 4.31
CA ILE A 54 11.21 -0.34 5.10
C ILE A 54 10.22 0.32 4.14
N VAL A 55 8.95 0.13 4.39
CA VAL A 55 7.86 0.68 3.58
C VAL A 55 6.97 1.54 4.46
N TYR A 56 6.66 2.74 3.96
CA TYR A 56 5.67 3.65 4.50
C TYR A 56 4.60 3.95 3.45
N CYS A 57 3.35 4.12 3.88
CA CYS A 57 2.34 4.85 3.11
C CYS A 57 2.25 6.26 3.67
N ALA A 58 2.78 7.25 2.95
CA ALA A 58 3.09 8.57 3.51
C ALA A 58 2.84 9.72 2.52
N GLY A 59 1.65 9.73 1.91
CA GLY A 59 1.19 10.81 1.05
C GLY A 59 0.50 11.95 1.81
N GLY A 60 0.45 13.12 1.18
CA GLY A 60 -0.16 14.32 1.75
C GLY A 60 0.64 14.93 2.92
N GLN A 61 0.35 16.18 3.23
CA GLN A 61 1.17 16.95 4.19
C GLN A 61 1.27 16.30 5.57
N LYS A 62 0.15 15.82 6.11
CA LYS A 62 0.08 15.24 7.47
C LYS A 62 0.93 13.98 7.58
N TYR A 63 0.68 13.00 6.72
CA TYR A 63 1.36 11.70 6.80
C TYR A 63 2.81 11.79 6.35
N PHE A 64 3.10 12.65 5.37
CA PHE A 64 4.47 12.93 4.96
C PHE A 64 5.30 13.48 6.12
N THR A 65 4.81 14.48 6.84
CA THR A 65 5.56 15.11 7.95
C THR A 65 5.91 14.08 9.02
N ASN A 66 4.95 13.26 9.43
CA ASN A 66 5.17 12.22 10.44
C ASN A 66 6.20 11.18 9.97
N ALA A 67 6.04 10.65 8.77
CA ALA A 67 6.97 9.67 8.21
C ALA A 67 8.37 10.26 7.98
N TRP A 68 8.47 11.53 7.58
CA TRP A 68 9.75 12.22 7.43
C TRP A 68 10.49 12.32 8.76
N VAL A 69 9.80 12.66 9.85
CA VAL A 69 10.37 12.65 11.21
C VAL A 69 10.82 11.25 11.59
N SER A 70 9.99 10.23 11.38
CA SER A 70 10.30 8.83 11.65
C SER A 70 11.56 8.37 10.92
N VAL A 71 11.70 8.70 9.63
CA VAL A 71 12.89 8.36 8.84
C VAL A 71 14.13 9.09 9.35
N ASN A 72 14.03 10.37 9.72
CA ASN A 72 15.17 11.08 10.32
C ASN A 72 15.65 10.41 11.61
N ILE A 73 14.71 9.93 12.45
CA ILE A 73 15.05 9.18 13.66
C ILE A 73 15.75 7.86 13.28
N LEU A 74 15.23 7.09 12.32
CA LEU A 74 15.87 5.88 11.83
C LEU A 74 17.31 6.13 11.37
N ARG A 75 17.53 7.19 10.59
CA ARG A 75 18.88 7.55 10.10
C ARG A 75 19.82 7.94 11.25
N LYS A 76 19.33 8.69 12.25
CA LYS A 76 20.07 9.00 13.48
C LYS A 76 20.40 7.76 14.31
N LEU A 77 19.54 6.77 14.33
CA LEU A 77 19.77 5.48 14.99
C LEU A 77 20.73 4.56 14.19
N GLY A 78 21.23 5.01 13.05
CA GLY A 78 22.18 4.28 12.21
C GLY A 78 21.54 3.29 11.22
N CYS A 79 20.22 3.33 11.03
CA CYS A 79 19.53 2.50 10.04
C CYS A 79 19.96 2.86 8.62
N LYS A 80 20.48 1.88 7.89
CA LYS A 80 20.93 2.02 6.48
C LYS A 80 19.99 1.30 5.51
N LEU A 81 18.91 0.68 5.97
CA LEU A 81 17.97 -0.02 5.10
C LEU A 81 17.39 0.95 4.06
N PRO A 82 17.19 0.49 2.82
CA PRO A 82 16.44 1.26 1.83
C PRO A 82 15.00 1.46 2.29
N ILE A 83 14.44 2.62 1.96
CA ILE A 83 13.10 3.02 2.40
C ILE A 83 12.29 3.41 1.18
N GLN A 84 11.04 2.94 1.11
CA GLN A 84 10.07 3.35 0.11
C GLN A 84 8.90 4.08 0.76
N PHE A 85 8.57 5.26 0.21
CA PHE A 85 7.33 5.98 0.49
C PHE A 85 6.35 5.70 -0.64
N TRP A 86 5.26 5.04 -0.32
CA TRP A 86 4.15 4.78 -1.22
C TRP A 86 3.10 5.87 -1.06
N THR A 87 2.70 6.46 -2.16
CA THR A 87 1.82 7.63 -2.22
C THR A 87 0.82 7.48 -3.35
N LEU A 88 -0.23 8.26 -3.32
CA LEU A 88 -1.12 8.44 -4.46
C LEU A 88 -0.64 9.64 -5.29
N GLU A 89 -1.20 9.78 -6.48
CA GLU A 89 -0.89 10.86 -7.41
C GLU A 89 -0.98 12.23 -6.72
N ASN A 90 0.01 13.09 -6.98
CA ASN A 90 0.09 14.47 -6.49
C ASN A 90 0.19 14.67 -4.96
N GLU A 91 0.30 13.62 -4.17
CA GLU A 91 0.45 13.74 -2.71
C GLU A 91 1.85 14.20 -2.26
N ILE A 92 2.86 14.10 -3.13
CA ILE A 92 4.25 14.53 -2.83
C ILE A 92 4.63 15.72 -3.68
N THR A 93 4.84 16.84 -3.03
CA THR A 93 5.30 18.08 -3.67
C THR A 93 6.79 18.03 -4.03
N PRO A 94 7.27 18.91 -4.94
CA PRO A 94 8.71 19.04 -5.22
C PRO A 94 9.54 19.30 -3.94
N THR A 95 9.08 20.17 -3.06
CA THR A 95 9.76 20.45 -1.78
C THR A 95 9.88 19.20 -0.91
N MET A 96 8.83 18.38 -0.81
CA MET A 96 8.89 17.12 -0.07
C MET A 96 9.92 16.15 -0.67
N ARG A 97 10.04 16.10 -2.00
CA ARG A 97 11.06 15.27 -2.67
C ARG A 97 12.47 15.72 -2.33
N GLU A 98 12.72 17.04 -2.28
CA GLU A 98 14.02 17.57 -1.89
C GLU A 98 14.39 17.18 -0.45
N LEU A 99 13.43 17.22 0.48
CA LEU A 99 13.62 16.79 1.87
C LEU A 99 13.97 15.30 2.02
N LEU A 100 13.52 14.46 1.09
CA LEU A 100 13.78 13.02 1.11
C LEU A 100 15.14 12.64 0.49
N LYS A 101 15.69 13.45 -0.40
CA LYS A 101 16.96 13.14 -1.09
C LYS A 101 18.11 12.76 -0.15
N PRO A 102 18.42 13.55 0.91
CA PRO A 102 19.53 13.21 1.81
C PRO A 102 19.25 11.98 2.66
N LEU A 103 18.00 11.54 2.73
CA LEU A 103 17.57 10.39 3.53
C LEU A 103 17.55 9.07 2.75
N ASN A 104 17.88 9.10 1.44
CA ASN A 104 17.84 7.94 0.57
C ASN A 104 16.50 7.19 0.64
N VAL A 105 15.41 7.93 0.38
CA VAL A 105 14.04 7.42 0.34
C VAL A 105 13.55 7.45 -1.11
N GLU A 106 13.10 6.30 -1.59
CA GLU A 106 12.45 6.18 -2.89
C GLU A 106 10.95 6.49 -2.75
N VAL A 107 10.40 7.33 -3.64
CA VAL A 107 8.97 7.65 -3.67
C VAL A 107 8.30 6.87 -4.79
N ILE A 108 7.35 6.02 -4.44
CA ILE A 108 6.57 5.19 -5.36
C ILE A 108 5.16 5.74 -5.46
N ASP A 109 4.73 6.03 -6.66
CA ASP A 109 3.36 6.40 -6.97
C ASP A 109 2.53 5.13 -7.22
N GLY A 110 1.70 4.75 -6.28
CA GLY A 110 0.84 3.57 -6.36
C GLY A 110 -0.18 3.63 -7.50
N THR A 111 -0.46 4.84 -8.01
CA THR A 111 -1.38 4.98 -9.15
C THR A 111 -0.75 4.56 -10.48
N LYS A 112 0.56 4.41 -10.54
CA LYS A 112 1.30 4.00 -11.74
C LYS A 112 1.59 2.50 -11.83
N ILE A 113 1.12 1.71 -10.87
CA ILE A 113 1.24 0.26 -10.93
C ILE A 113 0.28 -0.28 -11.99
N ASP A 114 0.78 -1.12 -12.90
CA ASP A 114 0.02 -1.62 -14.05
C ASP A 114 -1.16 -2.51 -13.67
N TYR A 115 -1.07 -3.19 -12.52
CA TYR A 115 -2.12 -4.05 -12.02
C TYR A 115 -2.88 -3.38 -10.88
N LYS A 116 -4.11 -2.92 -11.18
CA LYS A 116 -5.02 -2.31 -10.21
C LYS A 116 -6.38 -2.99 -10.32
N PRO A 117 -6.88 -3.61 -9.27
CA PRO A 117 -8.21 -4.20 -9.31
C PRO A 117 -9.32 -3.13 -9.41
N ARG A 118 -9.04 -1.88 -8.99
CA ARG A 118 -9.95 -0.73 -9.01
C ARG A 118 -9.22 0.57 -8.66
N LEU A 119 -9.94 1.70 -8.61
CA LEU A 119 -9.42 2.96 -8.07
C LEU A 119 -8.90 2.78 -6.65
N LEU A 120 -7.68 3.27 -6.42
CA LEU A 120 -7.03 3.22 -5.12
C LEU A 120 -7.51 4.38 -4.26
N TYR A 121 -8.02 4.05 -3.08
CA TYR A 121 -8.26 4.99 -2.00
C TYR A 121 -7.28 4.70 -0.84
N GLY A 122 -6.91 5.73 -0.09
CA GLY A 122 -5.85 5.74 0.91
C GLY A 122 -5.47 4.42 1.62
N TRP A 123 -6.41 3.72 2.23
CA TRP A 123 -6.12 2.51 3.01
C TRP A 123 -5.67 1.30 2.15
N GLU A 124 -6.12 1.21 0.92
CA GLU A 124 -5.80 0.12 -0.01
C GLU A 124 -4.37 0.22 -0.51
N LEU A 125 -3.80 1.41 -0.47
CA LEU A 125 -2.40 1.65 -0.80
C LEU A 125 -1.46 0.79 0.06
N LYS A 126 -1.81 0.50 1.32
CA LYS A 126 -1.02 -0.37 2.20
C LYS A 126 -0.89 -1.78 1.64
N ALA A 127 -1.99 -2.38 1.20
CA ALA A 127 -1.98 -3.70 0.59
C ALA A 127 -1.17 -3.72 -0.72
N LEU A 128 -1.36 -2.70 -1.57
CA LEU A 128 -0.60 -2.55 -2.80
C LEU A 128 0.90 -2.42 -2.53
N ALA A 129 1.27 -1.57 -1.58
CA ALA A 129 2.66 -1.37 -1.18
C ALA A 129 3.32 -2.65 -0.68
N LEU A 130 2.61 -3.46 0.11
CA LEU A 130 3.11 -4.75 0.57
C LEU A 130 3.28 -5.77 -0.56
N CYS A 131 2.40 -5.74 -1.58
CA CYS A 131 2.48 -6.67 -2.71
C CYS A 131 3.55 -6.28 -3.74
N TYR A 132 3.76 -4.99 -3.97
CA TYR A 132 4.56 -4.50 -5.10
C TYR A 132 5.84 -3.75 -4.70
N ASN A 133 6.21 -3.75 -3.42
CA ASN A 133 7.49 -3.18 -3.00
C ASN A 133 8.69 -3.98 -3.56
N SER A 134 9.87 -3.39 -3.50
CA SER A 134 11.10 -3.98 -4.05
C SER A 134 11.84 -4.89 -3.06
N PHE A 135 11.27 -5.20 -1.89
CA PHE A 135 11.97 -5.90 -0.82
C PHE A 135 11.46 -7.31 -0.62
N LYS A 136 12.36 -8.25 -0.38
CA LYS A 136 12.02 -9.63 0.01
C LYS A 136 11.50 -9.72 1.44
N GLU A 137 12.10 -8.96 2.34
CA GLU A 137 11.72 -8.85 3.75
C GLU A 137 11.39 -7.38 4.03
N VAL A 138 10.18 -7.13 4.51
CA VAL A 138 9.63 -5.78 4.69
C VAL A 138 9.34 -5.50 6.15
N ILE A 139 9.80 -4.35 6.62
CA ILE A 139 9.25 -3.71 7.81
C ILE A 139 8.27 -2.65 7.32
N PHE A 140 6.98 -2.90 7.53
CA PHE A 140 5.95 -1.91 7.24
C PHE A 140 5.74 -1.04 8.48
N LEU A 141 5.87 0.27 8.32
CA LEU A 141 5.63 1.26 9.37
C LEU A 141 4.51 2.21 8.95
N ASP A 142 3.56 2.41 9.85
CA ASP A 142 2.61 3.51 9.68
C ASP A 142 3.34 4.86 9.82
N ALA A 143 2.82 5.88 9.15
CA ALA A 143 3.47 7.18 9.07
C ALA A 143 3.77 7.82 10.44
N ASP A 144 2.96 7.50 11.44
CA ASP A 144 3.05 8.00 12.82
C ASP A 144 3.81 7.09 13.78
N ASN A 145 4.41 5.99 13.30
CA ASN A 145 5.27 5.17 14.11
C ASN A 145 6.59 5.87 14.43
N VAL A 146 7.00 5.82 15.70
CA VAL A 146 8.27 6.39 16.17
C VAL A 146 9.26 5.26 16.47
N PRO A 147 10.31 5.08 15.65
CA PRO A 147 11.32 4.07 15.92
C PRO A 147 12.18 4.46 17.14
N ILE A 148 12.41 3.49 18.02
CA ILE A 148 13.22 3.67 19.25
C ILE A 148 14.58 2.98 19.17
N ARG A 149 14.82 2.15 18.15
CA ARG A 149 16.09 1.47 17.89
C ARG A 149 16.26 1.16 16.41
N ASN A 150 17.48 0.87 16.03
CA ASN A 150 17.79 0.39 14.68
C ASN A 150 17.21 -1.03 14.49
N PRO A 151 16.38 -1.27 13.46
CA PRO A 151 15.81 -2.58 13.15
C PRO A 151 16.85 -3.57 12.59
#